data_2a93c284be501f5bbb28fd26cb89fd51
#
_entry.id   2a93c284be501f5bbb28fd26cb89fd51
#
_cell.length_a   1.000
_cell.length_b   1.000
_cell.length_c   1.000
_cell.angle_alpha   90.00
_cell.angle_beta   90.00
_cell.angle_gamma   90.00
#
_symmetry.space_group_name_H-M   'P 1'
#
loop_
_entity.id
_entity.type
_entity.pdbx_description
1 polymer ?
#
loop_
_entity_poly.entity_id
_entity_poly.type
_entity_poly.pdbx_seq_one_letter_code
_entity_poly.pdbx_strand_id
1 'polypeptide(L)'
;IYNSLAAGLACNIVGIDHETLHKGLSDFPGVEHRLEKVGKFKGVYYVNDSKATNVDACWYALESMTTPTILIIGGKDKGNDYNQIKDLVKEKCAGIVYLGADNQKLHDNFDALGIPVRDTHSMKDCVAACQELAKPGDTVLLSPCCASFDLFKNMEDRGEQFKALARAIGE
;
A
#
# COMPACT_ATOMS: atom_id res chain seq x y z
N ILE A 1 6.45 8.57 -13.51
CA ILE A 1 7.11 9.14 -14.73
C ILE A 1 6.06 9.67 -15.70
N TYR A 2 5.11 8.84 -16.20
CA TYR A 2 4.12 9.28 -17.22
C TYR A 2 3.28 10.48 -16.77
N ASN A 3 2.80 10.51 -15.53
CA ASN A 3 2.01 11.62 -15.00
C ASN A 3 2.85 12.91 -14.92
N SER A 4 4.14 12.81 -14.54
CA SER A 4 5.04 13.95 -14.50
C SER A 4 5.36 14.47 -15.92
N LEU A 5 5.50 13.56 -16.90
CA LEU A 5 5.67 13.96 -18.30
C LEU A 5 4.43 14.66 -18.86
N ALA A 6 3.24 14.15 -18.58
CA ALA A 6 1.99 14.77 -19.01
C ALA A 6 1.80 16.15 -18.37
N ALA A 7 2.07 16.27 -17.07
CA ALA A 7 2.03 17.57 -16.36
C ALA A 7 3.05 18.54 -16.94
N GLY A 8 4.28 18.08 -17.21
CA GLY A 8 5.33 18.89 -17.80
C GLY A 8 4.97 19.40 -19.19
N LEU A 9 4.39 18.54 -20.03
CA LEU A 9 3.92 18.96 -21.36
C LEU A 9 2.80 20.00 -21.27
N ALA A 10 1.82 19.78 -20.39
CA ALA A 10 0.74 20.74 -20.17
C ALA A 10 1.28 22.11 -19.69
N CYS A 11 2.22 22.11 -18.74
CA CYS A 11 2.88 23.31 -18.24
C CYS A 11 3.63 24.07 -19.36
N ASN A 12 4.36 23.35 -20.22
CA ASN A 12 5.03 23.96 -21.37
C ASN A 12 4.05 24.62 -22.36
N ILE A 13 2.92 23.97 -22.63
CA ILE A 13 1.89 24.50 -23.54
C ILE A 13 1.31 25.82 -23.01
N VAL A 14 1.13 25.96 -21.70
CA VAL A 14 0.62 27.19 -21.07
C VAL A 14 1.73 28.19 -20.70
N GLY A 15 2.98 27.94 -21.10
CA GLY A 15 4.10 28.91 -20.98
C GLY A 15 4.78 28.92 -19.61
N ILE A 16 4.65 27.87 -18.80
CA ILE A 16 5.41 27.71 -17.54
C ILE A 16 6.88 27.41 -17.90
N ASP A 17 7.79 28.17 -17.30
CA ASP A 17 9.23 27.99 -17.50
C ASP A 17 9.76 26.70 -16.83
N HIS A 18 10.92 26.22 -17.31
CA HIS A 18 11.52 24.98 -16.85
C HIS A 18 11.93 25.00 -15.37
N GLU A 19 12.37 26.14 -14.84
CA GLU A 19 12.80 26.26 -13.44
C GLU A 19 11.60 26.11 -12.50
N THR A 20 10.52 26.81 -12.81
CA THR A 20 9.25 26.68 -12.06
C THR A 20 8.69 25.27 -12.13
N LEU A 21 8.71 24.63 -13.31
CA LEU A 21 8.28 23.25 -13.49
C LEU A 21 9.13 22.27 -12.69
N HIS A 22 10.46 22.40 -12.78
CA HIS A 22 11.39 21.54 -12.04
C HIS A 22 11.17 21.66 -10.53
N LYS A 23 11.05 22.90 -10.03
CA LYS A 23 10.76 23.15 -8.62
C LYS A 23 9.44 22.51 -8.19
N GLY A 24 8.36 22.72 -8.94
CA GLY A 24 7.05 22.16 -8.64
C GLY A 24 7.04 20.62 -8.59
N LEU A 25 7.77 19.96 -9.52
CA LEU A 25 7.90 18.50 -9.53
C LEU A 25 8.79 17.96 -8.41
N SER A 26 9.86 18.70 -8.04
CA SER A 26 10.78 18.30 -6.96
C SER A 26 10.18 18.48 -5.59
N ASP A 27 9.42 19.55 -5.38
CA ASP A 27 8.81 19.92 -4.11
C ASP A 27 7.46 19.20 -3.88
N PHE A 28 6.96 18.47 -4.88
CA PHE A 28 5.66 17.81 -4.78
C PHE A 28 5.68 16.68 -3.75
N PRO A 29 4.93 16.80 -2.64
CA PRO A 29 4.98 15.83 -1.53
C PRO A 29 4.29 14.50 -1.85
N GLY A 30 3.72 14.35 -3.03
CA GLY A 30 2.86 13.22 -3.40
C GLY A 30 1.39 13.46 -3.06
N VAL A 31 0.57 12.44 -3.32
CA VAL A 31 -0.85 12.44 -2.99
C VAL A 31 -1.07 11.59 -1.76
N GLU A 32 -1.80 12.11 -0.78
CA GLU A 32 -2.17 11.38 0.42
C GLU A 32 -2.84 10.03 0.08
N HIS A 33 -2.55 9.01 0.86
CA HIS A 33 -3.00 7.63 0.65
C HIS A 33 -2.52 6.96 -0.67
N ARG A 34 -1.56 7.55 -1.39
CA ARG A 34 -0.94 6.95 -2.58
C ARG A 34 0.56 6.81 -2.40
N LEU A 35 1.04 5.61 -2.10
CA LEU A 35 2.43 5.31 -1.76
C LEU A 35 3.02 6.35 -0.77
N GLU A 36 2.17 6.84 0.11
CA GLU A 36 2.49 7.85 1.12
C GLU A 36 3.45 7.26 2.16
N LYS A 37 4.63 7.85 2.30
CA LYS A 37 5.59 7.47 3.33
C LYS A 37 5.11 7.94 4.71
N VAL A 38 4.65 7.03 5.55
CA VAL A 38 4.16 7.33 6.90
C VAL A 38 5.30 7.59 7.87
N GLY A 39 6.35 6.77 7.79
CA GLY A 39 7.54 6.87 8.63
C GLY A 39 8.34 5.58 8.72
N LYS A 40 9.38 5.61 9.57
CA LYS A 40 10.19 4.45 9.94
C LYS A 40 10.10 4.26 11.44
N PHE A 41 9.53 3.13 11.88
CA PHE A 41 9.32 2.82 13.30
C PHE A 41 9.93 1.46 13.62
N LYS A 42 10.73 1.41 14.70
CA LYS A 42 11.49 0.20 15.10
C LYS A 42 12.29 -0.45 13.95
N GLY A 43 12.82 0.38 13.04
CA GLY A 43 13.60 -0.08 11.90
C GLY A 43 12.80 -0.51 10.66
N VAL A 44 11.47 -0.54 10.72
CA VAL A 44 10.54 -0.93 9.65
C VAL A 44 9.95 0.32 9.00
N TYR A 45 9.88 0.33 7.67
CA TYR A 45 9.21 1.40 6.91
C TYR A 45 7.71 1.13 6.81
N TYR A 46 6.89 2.18 6.90
CA TYR A 46 5.43 2.10 6.75
C TYR A 46 5.00 2.96 5.58
N VAL A 47 4.27 2.36 4.63
CA VAL A 47 3.80 2.99 3.40
C VAL A 47 2.29 2.83 3.30
N ASN A 48 1.58 3.95 3.16
CA ASN A 48 0.13 4.00 3.03
C ASN A 48 -0.25 4.18 1.56
N ASP A 49 -0.82 3.12 0.98
CA ASP A 49 -1.39 3.12 -0.37
C ASP A 49 -2.87 2.71 -0.31
N SER A 50 -3.60 3.23 0.68
CA SER A 50 -5.03 2.91 0.88
C SER A 50 -5.89 3.23 -0.34
N LYS A 51 -5.42 4.08 -1.25
CA LYS A 51 -6.04 4.42 -2.52
C LYS A 51 -5.97 3.28 -3.56
N ALA A 52 -5.14 2.27 -3.37
CA ALA A 52 -5.07 1.08 -4.21
C ALA A 52 -6.28 0.16 -4.00
N THR A 53 -7.41 0.51 -4.60
CA THR A 53 -8.70 -0.18 -4.46
C THR A 53 -8.97 -1.20 -5.57
N ASN A 54 -7.95 -1.56 -6.34
CA ASN A 54 -7.97 -2.58 -7.39
C ASN A 54 -6.60 -3.27 -7.49
N VAL A 55 -6.55 -4.37 -8.23
CA VAL A 55 -5.35 -5.22 -8.37
C VAL A 55 -4.23 -4.50 -9.11
N ASP A 56 -4.55 -3.75 -10.17
CA ASP A 56 -3.55 -3.01 -10.96
C ASP A 56 -2.78 -2.00 -10.12
N ALA A 57 -3.49 -1.26 -9.25
CA ALA A 57 -2.83 -0.30 -8.37
C ALA A 57 -1.87 -0.99 -7.39
N CYS A 58 -2.28 -2.13 -6.81
CA CYS A 58 -1.43 -2.93 -5.93
C CYS A 58 -0.21 -3.51 -6.68
N TRP A 59 -0.39 -3.90 -7.95
CA TRP A 59 0.71 -4.37 -8.78
C TRP A 59 1.82 -3.31 -8.89
N TYR A 60 1.48 -2.07 -9.25
CA TYR A 60 2.44 -0.96 -9.33
C TYR A 60 3.05 -0.62 -7.97
N ALA A 61 2.27 -0.72 -6.89
CA ALA A 61 2.78 -0.49 -5.56
C ALA A 61 3.84 -1.54 -5.18
N LEU A 62 3.55 -2.83 -5.37
CA LEU A 62 4.49 -3.91 -5.12
C LEU A 62 5.73 -3.82 -6.00
N GLU A 63 5.58 -3.54 -7.30
CA GLU A 63 6.71 -3.37 -8.22
C GLU A 63 7.69 -2.30 -7.72
N SER A 64 7.17 -1.21 -7.15
CA SER A 64 7.98 -0.10 -6.64
C SER A 64 8.72 -0.41 -5.33
N MET A 65 8.41 -1.50 -4.65
CA MET A 65 9.09 -1.90 -3.41
C MET A 65 10.49 -2.44 -3.69
N THR A 66 11.45 -1.97 -2.91
CA THR A 66 12.88 -2.34 -3.03
C THR A 66 13.41 -3.11 -1.83
N THR A 67 12.58 -3.33 -0.81
CA THR A 67 12.90 -4.10 0.40
C THR A 67 11.88 -5.22 0.58
N PRO A 68 12.18 -6.28 1.36
CA PRO A 68 11.19 -7.28 1.71
C PRO A 68 9.93 -6.62 2.28
N THR A 69 8.76 -7.05 1.83
CA THR A 69 7.50 -6.34 2.10
C THR A 69 6.53 -7.21 2.87
N ILE A 70 5.93 -6.63 3.92
CA ILE A 70 4.72 -7.18 4.56
C ILE A 70 3.54 -6.49 3.90
N LEU A 71 2.80 -7.22 3.07
CA LEU A 71 1.66 -6.69 2.33
C LEU A 71 0.38 -6.79 3.14
N ILE A 72 -0.30 -5.66 3.32
CA ILE A 72 -1.68 -5.62 3.83
C ILE A 72 -2.62 -5.58 2.62
N ILE A 73 -3.45 -6.62 2.49
CA ILE A 73 -4.39 -6.81 1.39
C ILE A 73 -5.77 -7.21 1.92
N GLY A 74 -6.84 -6.76 1.28
CA GLY A 74 -8.21 -7.13 1.64
C GLY A 74 -9.18 -5.97 1.69
N GLY A 75 -10.42 -6.29 2.05
CA GLY A 75 -11.57 -5.40 2.01
C GLY A 75 -12.68 -5.97 1.14
N LYS A 76 -13.63 -5.13 0.73
CA LYS A 76 -14.75 -5.55 -0.11
C LYS A 76 -14.29 -5.86 -1.54
N ASP A 77 -14.14 -7.15 -1.85
CA ASP A 77 -13.78 -7.64 -3.18
C ASP A 77 -14.88 -7.33 -4.21
N LYS A 78 -14.48 -6.97 -5.42
CA LYS A 78 -15.36 -6.62 -6.55
C LYS A 78 -15.19 -7.56 -7.75
N GLY A 79 -14.73 -8.79 -7.52
CA GLY A 79 -14.43 -9.74 -8.58
C GLY A 79 -12.97 -9.70 -9.02
N ASN A 80 -12.06 -9.33 -8.12
CA ASN A 80 -10.62 -9.24 -8.39
C ASN A 80 -10.05 -10.57 -8.92
N ASP A 81 -9.17 -10.49 -9.93
CA ASP A 81 -8.29 -11.55 -10.35
C ASP A 81 -6.90 -11.35 -9.75
N TYR A 82 -6.62 -12.06 -8.66
CA TYR A 82 -5.35 -11.97 -7.95
C TYR A 82 -4.18 -12.68 -8.65
N ASN A 83 -4.42 -13.44 -9.71
CA ASN A 83 -3.34 -14.08 -10.46
C ASN A 83 -2.36 -13.04 -11.02
N GLN A 84 -2.84 -11.85 -11.32
CA GLN A 84 -2.03 -10.74 -11.85
C GLN A 84 -0.91 -10.28 -10.92
N ILE A 85 -1.04 -10.48 -9.60
CA ILE A 85 -0.03 -10.04 -8.61
C ILE A 85 0.70 -11.19 -7.93
N LYS A 86 0.32 -12.45 -8.16
CA LYS A 86 0.90 -13.61 -7.45
C LYS A 86 2.41 -13.73 -7.59
N ASP A 87 2.95 -13.48 -8.77
CA ASP A 87 4.39 -13.57 -9.01
C ASP A 87 5.15 -12.47 -8.25
N LEU A 88 4.64 -11.23 -8.27
CA LEU A 88 5.21 -10.14 -7.48
C LEU A 88 5.10 -10.38 -5.98
N VAL A 89 3.98 -10.93 -5.51
CA VAL A 89 3.81 -11.31 -4.10
C VAL A 89 4.87 -12.34 -3.70
N LYS A 90 5.11 -13.37 -4.52
CA LYS A 90 6.17 -14.35 -4.27
C LYS A 90 7.56 -13.74 -4.24
N GLU A 91 7.84 -12.81 -5.14
CA GLU A 91 9.15 -12.16 -5.26
C GLU A 91 9.42 -11.19 -4.12
N LYS A 92 8.43 -10.36 -3.77
CA LYS A 92 8.60 -9.17 -2.93
C LYS A 92 8.16 -9.35 -1.48
N CYS A 93 7.20 -10.26 -1.21
CA CYS A 93 6.60 -10.31 0.10
C CYS A 93 7.30 -11.30 1.04
N ALA A 94 7.69 -10.80 2.22
CA ALA A 94 8.16 -11.61 3.34
C ALA A 94 6.99 -12.05 4.25
N GLY A 95 5.81 -11.46 4.09
CA GLY A 95 4.58 -11.80 4.79
C GLY A 95 3.37 -11.13 4.18
N ILE A 96 2.18 -11.67 4.46
CA ILE A 96 0.91 -11.11 4.01
C ILE A 96 -0.01 -11.00 5.23
N VAL A 97 -0.71 -9.88 5.35
CA VAL A 97 -1.74 -9.67 6.36
C VAL A 97 -3.06 -9.40 5.65
N TYR A 98 -4.03 -10.27 5.84
CA TYR A 98 -5.38 -10.07 5.33
C TYR A 98 -6.14 -9.13 6.24
N LEU A 99 -6.85 -8.16 5.66
CA LEU A 99 -7.64 -7.16 6.38
C LEU A 99 -9.00 -7.00 5.70
N GLY A 100 -10.01 -7.68 6.20
CA GLY A 100 -11.36 -7.64 5.65
C GLY A 100 -12.38 -8.29 6.58
N ALA A 101 -13.66 -8.06 6.33
CA ALA A 101 -14.74 -8.75 7.03
C ALA A 101 -14.83 -10.23 6.61
N ASP A 102 -14.50 -10.53 5.35
CA ASP A 102 -14.40 -11.87 4.78
C ASP A 102 -13.13 -11.96 3.92
N ASN A 103 -12.20 -12.81 4.32
CA ASN A 103 -10.91 -13.00 3.68
C ASN A 103 -10.79 -14.35 2.94
N GLN A 104 -11.87 -15.13 2.81
CA GLN A 104 -11.82 -16.48 2.23
C GLN A 104 -11.17 -16.49 0.84
N LYS A 105 -11.54 -15.54 -0.02
CA LYS A 105 -10.97 -15.46 -1.37
C LYS A 105 -9.45 -15.16 -1.36
N LEU A 106 -8.94 -14.47 -0.36
CA LEU A 106 -7.50 -14.24 -0.20
C LEU A 106 -6.79 -15.54 0.22
N HIS A 107 -7.37 -16.29 1.16
CA HIS A 107 -6.88 -17.62 1.54
C HIS A 107 -6.79 -18.54 0.33
N ASP A 108 -7.83 -18.62 -0.50
CA ASP A 108 -7.89 -19.46 -1.69
C ASP A 108 -6.80 -19.10 -2.73
N ASN A 109 -6.35 -17.83 -2.72
CA ASN A 109 -5.39 -17.35 -3.71
C ASN A 109 -3.93 -17.33 -3.22
N PHE A 110 -3.68 -17.08 -1.92
CA PHE A 110 -2.33 -16.78 -1.45
C PHE A 110 -1.76 -17.79 -0.46
N ASP A 111 -2.56 -18.58 0.27
CA ASP A 111 -2.04 -19.52 1.27
C ASP A 111 -1.10 -20.59 0.67
N ALA A 112 -1.39 -21.02 -0.55
CA ALA A 112 -0.55 -21.98 -1.27
C ALA A 112 0.83 -21.44 -1.69
N LEU A 113 1.09 -20.13 -1.53
CA LEU A 113 2.37 -19.53 -1.90
C LEU A 113 3.50 -19.85 -0.90
N GLY A 114 3.18 -20.36 0.29
CA GLY A 114 4.17 -20.67 1.33
C GLY A 114 4.76 -19.45 2.03
N ILE A 115 4.14 -18.27 1.89
CA ILE A 115 4.52 -17.04 2.56
C ILE A 115 3.78 -16.97 3.90
N PRO A 116 4.40 -16.51 5.00
CA PRO A 116 3.70 -16.32 6.27
C PRO A 116 2.47 -15.42 6.14
N VAL A 117 1.33 -15.91 6.61
CA VAL A 117 0.04 -15.20 6.55
C VAL A 117 -0.48 -14.90 7.95
N ARG A 118 -1.15 -13.77 8.12
CA ARG A 118 -2.02 -13.46 9.27
C ARG A 118 -3.39 -13.02 8.75
N ASP A 119 -4.44 -13.51 9.37
CA ASP A 119 -5.83 -13.14 9.08
C ASP A 119 -6.35 -12.19 10.15
N THR A 120 -6.87 -11.02 9.74
CA THR A 120 -7.29 -9.96 10.66
C THR A 120 -8.57 -9.27 10.20
N HIS A 121 -9.34 -8.76 11.18
CA HIS A 121 -10.64 -8.12 10.96
C HIS A 121 -10.72 -6.71 11.58
N SER A 122 -9.59 -6.15 11.98
CA SER A 122 -9.47 -4.75 12.43
C SER A 122 -8.11 -4.17 12.06
N MET A 123 -8.03 -2.85 11.88
CA MET A 123 -6.76 -2.19 11.60
C MET A 123 -5.77 -2.33 12.77
N LYS A 124 -6.27 -2.37 14.01
CA LYS A 124 -5.42 -2.56 15.20
C LYS A 124 -4.73 -3.91 15.17
N ASP A 125 -5.47 -4.98 14.95
CA ASP A 125 -4.91 -6.35 14.88
C ASP A 125 -4.01 -6.51 13.66
N CYS A 126 -4.37 -5.86 12.54
CA CYS A 126 -3.59 -5.87 11.32
C CYS A 126 -2.19 -5.24 11.54
N VAL A 127 -2.11 -4.06 12.15
CA VAL A 127 -0.82 -3.41 12.43
C VAL A 127 -0.01 -4.22 13.45
N ALA A 128 -0.64 -4.82 14.46
CA ALA A 128 0.02 -5.71 15.41
C ALA A 128 0.60 -6.95 14.69
N ALA A 129 -0.16 -7.59 13.82
CA ALA A 129 0.29 -8.73 13.01
C ALA A 129 1.46 -8.34 12.08
N CYS A 130 1.45 -7.15 11.51
CA CYS A 130 2.57 -6.64 10.72
C CYS A 130 3.85 -6.52 11.56
N GLN A 131 3.75 -6.06 12.82
CA GLN A 131 4.90 -5.96 13.71
C GLN A 131 5.49 -7.33 14.07
N GLU A 132 4.66 -8.37 14.17
CA GLU A 132 5.14 -9.73 14.43
C GLU A 132 5.92 -10.32 13.25
N LEU A 133 5.51 -9.99 12.02
CA LEU A 133 6.10 -10.53 10.80
C LEU A 133 7.32 -9.74 10.32
N ALA A 134 7.30 -8.41 10.48
CA ALA A 134 8.30 -7.52 9.93
C ALA A 134 9.62 -7.55 10.72
N LYS A 135 10.73 -7.43 10.01
CA LYS A 135 12.08 -7.29 10.55
C LYS A 135 12.63 -5.89 10.25
N PRO A 136 13.60 -5.39 11.03
CA PRO A 136 14.28 -4.14 10.69
C PRO A 136 14.83 -4.18 9.25
N GLY A 137 14.49 -3.16 8.46
CA GLY A 137 14.80 -3.07 7.03
C GLY A 137 13.63 -3.39 6.11
N ASP A 138 12.59 -4.08 6.59
CA ASP A 138 11.40 -4.39 5.81
C ASP A 138 10.49 -3.16 5.62
N THR A 139 9.56 -3.29 4.67
CA THR A 139 8.47 -2.33 4.46
C THR A 139 7.11 -2.97 4.77
N VAL A 140 6.29 -2.34 5.59
CA VAL A 140 4.86 -2.62 5.72
C VAL A 140 4.12 -1.75 4.72
N LEU A 141 3.45 -2.39 3.76
CA LEU A 141 2.71 -1.74 2.68
C LEU A 141 1.21 -1.99 2.81
N LEU A 142 0.44 -0.95 3.10
CA LEU A 142 -1.02 -0.98 2.97
C LEU A 142 -1.40 -0.75 1.51
N SER A 143 -1.62 -1.82 0.72
CA SER A 143 -2.09 -1.74 -0.68
C SER A 143 -3.19 -2.78 -0.92
N PRO A 144 -4.42 -2.46 -0.53
CA PRO A 144 -5.45 -3.44 -0.21
C PRO A 144 -6.09 -4.16 -1.39
N CYS A 145 -5.92 -3.76 -2.63
CA CYS A 145 -6.61 -4.24 -3.85
C CYS A 145 -8.13 -4.06 -3.83
N CYS A 146 -8.73 -3.76 -2.69
CA CYS A 146 -10.16 -3.81 -2.46
C CYS A 146 -10.71 -2.47 -1.97
N ALA A 147 -12.00 -2.25 -2.18
CA ALA A 147 -12.71 -1.16 -1.53
C ALA A 147 -12.76 -1.38 0.00
N SER A 148 -12.92 -0.29 0.76
CA SER A 148 -12.79 -0.28 2.22
C SER A 148 -14.12 -0.41 2.98
N PHE A 149 -15.26 -0.44 2.27
CA PHE A 149 -16.60 -0.28 2.83
C PHE A 149 -17.12 -1.44 3.68
N ASP A 150 -16.33 -2.49 3.86
CA ASP A 150 -16.63 -3.61 4.76
C ASP A 150 -16.27 -3.32 6.22
N LEU A 151 -15.11 -2.67 6.47
CA LEU A 151 -14.63 -2.35 7.81
C LEU A 151 -14.48 -0.84 8.08
N PHE A 152 -14.49 0.00 7.05
CA PHE A 152 -14.19 1.42 7.14
C PHE A 152 -15.23 2.26 6.42
N LYS A 153 -15.35 3.54 6.78
CA LYS A 153 -16.27 4.49 6.12
C LYS A 153 -15.91 4.72 4.66
N ASN A 154 -14.61 4.84 4.38
CA ASN A 154 -14.02 5.08 3.07
C ASN A 154 -12.52 4.70 3.09
N MET A 155 -11.82 4.89 1.97
CA MET A 155 -10.39 4.58 1.89
C MET A 155 -9.52 5.56 2.70
N GLU A 156 -9.98 6.79 2.88
CA GLU A 156 -9.33 7.80 3.68
C GLU A 156 -9.33 7.38 5.16
N ASP A 157 -10.49 6.99 5.70
CA ASP A 157 -10.60 6.47 7.07
C ASP A 157 -9.69 5.25 7.30
N ARG A 158 -9.63 4.31 6.35
CA ARG A 158 -8.71 3.17 6.39
C ARG A 158 -7.25 3.64 6.46
N GLY A 159 -6.87 4.58 5.61
CA GLY A 159 -5.52 5.11 5.56
C GLY A 159 -5.14 5.90 6.82
N GLU A 160 -6.06 6.70 7.38
CA GLU A 160 -5.83 7.46 8.60
C GLU A 160 -5.65 6.54 9.82
N GLN A 161 -6.49 5.50 9.95
CA GLN A 161 -6.33 4.52 11.03
C GLN A 161 -4.97 3.80 10.94
N PHE A 162 -4.55 3.42 9.73
CA PHE A 162 -3.23 2.83 9.51
C PHE A 162 -2.10 3.78 9.92
N LYS A 163 -2.14 5.04 9.47
CA LYS A 163 -1.12 6.05 9.80
C LYS A 163 -1.04 6.30 11.32
N ALA A 164 -2.18 6.44 11.97
CA ALA A 164 -2.25 6.67 13.41
C ALA A 164 -1.61 5.52 14.21
N LEU A 165 -1.99 4.28 13.88
CA LEU A 165 -1.46 3.08 14.55
C LEU A 165 0.03 2.85 14.24
N ALA A 166 0.47 3.10 13.00
CA ALA A 166 1.89 3.00 12.66
C ALA A 166 2.74 4.01 13.42
N ARG A 167 2.29 5.27 13.59
CA ARG A 167 3.00 6.30 14.35
C ARG A 167 3.09 5.97 15.83
N ALA A 168 2.03 5.40 16.42
CA ALA A 168 2.01 4.98 17.81
C ALA A 168 3.03 3.87 18.15
N ILE A 169 3.62 3.19 17.16
CA ILE A 169 4.71 2.22 17.37
C ILE A 169 6.00 2.92 17.83
N GLY A 170 6.18 4.16 17.41
CA GLY A 170 7.40 4.96 17.66
C GLY A 170 7.37 5.75 18.97
N GLU A 171 6.19 5.85 19.59
CA GLU A 171 6.00 6.47 20.90
C GLU A 171 6.27 5.46 22.02
#